data_28f8bb4e19d1c2a4af6e6f4d0b902ed0
#
_entry.id   28f8bb4e19d1c2a4af6e6f4d0b902ed0
#
_cell.length_a   1.000
_cell.length_b   1.000
_cell.length_c   1.000
_cell.angle_alpha   90.00
_cell.angle_beta   90.00
_cell.angle_gamma   90.00
#
_symmetry.space_group_name_H-M   'P 1'
#
loop_
_entity.id
_entity.type
_entity.pdbx_description
1 polymer ?
#
loop_
_entity_poly.entity_id
_entity_poly.type
_entity_poly.pdbx_seq_one_letter_code
_entity_poly.pdbx_strand_id
1 'polypeptide(L)'
;MKLTKLQDKWAAGGNGLNGWCSIPSSVTAEIMAGYDFDSLTIDLQHGLVDYQTALTMLQAMTASGITPMARVPWNEPGIIMKLLDGGALGIICPMVNTAEDAQAFVGAMRYAPEGYRSSGPTRAMLVHGGGYHDAANETLVSLAMIETVEALSNVCLLYTSDAADDWSS
;
A
#
# COMPACT_ATOMS: atom_id res chain seq x y z
N MET A 1 -5.43 7.66 15.23
CA MET A 1 -6.03 6.32 14.98
C MET A 1 -5.05 5.54 14.12
N LYS A 2 -4.73 4.30 14.46
CA LYS A 2 -3.85 3.48 13.61
C LYS A 2 -4.71 2.64 12.66
N LEU A 3 -4.40 2.68 11.38
CA LEU A 3 -5.13 1.97 10.33
C LEU A 3 -4.61 0.53 10.12
N THR A 4 -3.34 0.28 10.48
CA THR A 4 -2.71 -1.04 10.36
C THR A 4 -1.85 -1.37 11.58
N LYS A 5 -1.68 -2.66 11.87
CA LYS A 5 -0.82 -3.17 12.93
C LYS A 5 0.60 -3.51 12.44
N LEU A 6 0.87 -3.41 11.14
CA LEU A 6 2.17 -3.76 10.57
C LEU A 6 3.29 -2.89 11.12
N GLN A 7 3.08 -1.58 11.16
CA GLN A 7 4.07 -0.63 11.68
C GLN A 7 4.40 -0.89 13.16
N ASP A 8 3.41 -1.21 13.98
CA ASP A 8 3.64 -1.57 15.38
C ASP A 8 4.46 -2.85 15.52
N LYS A 9 4.18 -3.83 14.66
CA LYS A 9 4.90 -5.09 14.63
C LYS A 9 6.37 -4.89 14.25
N TRP A 10 6.62 -4.06 13.22
CA TRP A 10 7.98 -3.72 12.81
C TRP A 10 8.72 -2.87 13.86
N ALA A 11 8.08 -1.88 14.44
CA ALA A 11 8.66 -1.07 15.54
C ALA A 11 9.05 -1.92 16.76
N ALA A 12 8.34 -3.02 17.00
CA ALA A 12 8.68 -4.01 18.03
C ALA A 12 9.76 -5.02 17.59
N GLY A 13 10.37 -4.87 16.38
CA GLY A 13 11.37 -5.79 15.84
C GLY A 13 10.79 -7.10 15.28
N GLY A 14 9.48 -7.17 15.09
CA GLY A 14 8.79 -8.34 14.53
C GLY A 14 8.79 -8.35 13.00
N ASN A 15 8.57 -9.53 12.42
CA ASN A 15 8.44 -9.73 10.98
C ASN A 15 6.96 -9.79 10.57
N GLY A 16 6.58 -9.06 9.52
CA GLY A 16 5.27 -9.19 8.88
C GLY A 16 5.25 -10.32 7.86
N LEU A 17 4.23 -11.18 7.94
CA LEU A 17 3.97 -12.20 6.93
C LEU A 17 2.92 -11.68 5.93
N ASN A 18 3.31 -11.53 4.66
CA ASN A 18 2.43 -11.06 3.60
C ASN A 18 2.02 -12.20 2.66
N GLY A 19 0.70 -12.39 2.47
CA GLY A 19 0.17 -13.26 1.44
C GLY A 19 0.05 -12.52 0.09
N TRP A 20 -0.03 -13.29 -1.03
CA TRP A 20 -0.02 -12.72 -2.38
C TRP A 20 -1.16 -13.26 -3.23
N CYS A 21 -1.99 -12.36 -3.82
CA CYS A 21 -3.18 -12.69 -4.62
C CYS A 21 -2.98 -12.25 -6.07
N SER A 22 -2.67 -13.22 -6.96
CA SER A 22 -2.57 -12.98 -8.42
C SER A 22 -3.80 -13.49 -9.19
N ILE A 23 -4.69 -14.24 -8.53
CA ILE A 23 -5.92 -14.78 -9.13
C ILE A 23 -7.06 -13.77 -8.93
N PRO A 24 -7.80 -13.39 -9.98
CA PRO A 24 -8.86 -12.38 -9.92
C PRO A 24 -10.15 -12.95 -9.30
N SER A 25 -10.13 -13.20 -7.99
CA SER A 25 -11.25 -13.81 -7.28
C SER A 25 -11.40 -13.24 -5.87
N SER A 26 -12.54 -12.64 -5.58
CA SER A 26 -12.89 -12.18 -4.23
C SER A 26 -13.00 -13.35 -3.24
N VAL A 27 -13.47 -14.52 -3.68
CA VAL A 27 -13.55 -15.73 -2.84
C VAL A 27 -12.17 -16.20 -2.43
N THR A 28 -11.18 -16.20 -3.35
CA THR A 28 -9.80 -16.56 -3.02
C THR A 28 -9.19 -15.56 -2.03
N ALA A 29 -9.45 -14.27 -2.22
CA ALA A 29 -8.99 -13.22 -1.30
C ALA A 29 -9.63 -13.38 0.10
N GLU A 30 -10.91 -13.71 0.18
CA GLU A 30 -11.63 -13.96 1.43
C GLU A 30 -11.05 -15.19 2.18
N ILE A 31 -10.83 -16.29 1.47
CA ILE A 31 -10.23 -17.50 2.04
C ILE A 31 -8.83 -17.19 2.58
N MET A 32 -7.97 -16.55 1.77
CA MET A 32 -6.61 -16.20 2.19
C MET A 32 -6.59 -15.23 3.36
N ALA A 33 -7.51 -14.28 3.40
CA ALA A 33 -7.61 -13.33 4.50
C ALA A 33 -8.05 -13.97 5.84
N GLY A 34 -8.55 -15.19 5.81
CA GLY A 34 -8.87 -16.00 6.98
C GLY A 34 -7.68 -16.75 7.60
N TYR A 35 -6.49 -16.71 6.97
CA TYR A 35 -5.27 -17.30 7.51
C TYR A 35 -4.42 -16.26 8.27
N ASP A 36 -3.41 -16.73 9.01
CA ASP A 36 -2.52 -15.90 9.84
C ASP A 36 -1.48 -15.11 9.03
N PHE A 37 -1.96 -14.33 8.04
CA PHE A 37 -1.16 -13.30 7.40
C PHE A 37 -1.33 -11.96 8.14
N ASP A 38 -0.29 -11.15 8.19
CA ASP A 38 -0.36 -9.77 8.71
C ASP A 38 -0.91 -8.82 7.64
N SER A 39 -0.63 -9.13 6.38
CA SER A 39 -1.11 -8.39 5.22
C SER A 39 -1.37 -9.32 4.04
N LEU A 40 -2.18 -8.84 3.10
CA LEU A 40 -2.49 -9.57 1.88
C LEU A 40 -2.43 -8.61 0.69
N THR A 41 -1.55 -8.89 -0.26
CA THR A 41 -1.30 -8.04 -1.44
C THR A 41 -2.08 -8.54 -2.64
N ILE A 42 -2.86 -7.65 -3.25
CA ILE A 42 -3.50 -7.85 -4.55
C ILE A 42 -2.52 -7.39 -5.63
N ASP A 43 -2.22 -8.25 -6.59
CA ASP A 43 -1.23 -7.99 -7.63
C ASP A 43 -1.88 -7.48 -8.92
N LEU A 44 -1.78 -6.16 -9.18
CA LEU A 44 -2.26 -5.56 -10.42
C LEU A 44 -1.15 -5.40 -11.46
N GLN A 45 0.11 -5.75 -11.14
CA GLN A 45 1.22 -5.66 -12.09
C GLN A 45 1.31 -6.92 -12.97
N HIS A 46 1.47 -8.08 -12.35
CA HIS A 46 1.64 -9.37 -13.04
C HIS A 46 0.52 -10.35 -12.72
N GLY A 47 -0.34 -10.05 -11.75
CA GLY A 47 -1.58 -10.77 -11.53
C GLY A 47 -2.61 -10.47 -12.63
N LEU A 48 -3.61 -11.34 -12.73
CA LEU A 48 -4.69 -11.17 -13.73
C LEU A 48 -5.82 -10.27 -13.19
N VAL A 49 -5.46 -9.25 -12.39
CA VAL A 49 -6.39 -8.43 -11.61
C VAL A 49 -6.43 -7.02 -12.16
N ASP A 50 -7.62 -6.57 -12.57
CA ASP A 50 -7.91 -5.18 -12.89
C ASP A 50 -8.42 -4.41 -11.64
N TYR A 51 -8.61 -3.09 -11.78
CA TYR A 51 -9.08 -2.26 -10.65
C TYR A 51 -10.46 -2.69 -10.13
N GLN A 52 -11.39 -3.05 -11.02
CA GLN A 52 -12.74 -3.43 -10.62
C GLN A 52 -12.72 -4.72 -9.80
N THR A 53 -11.94 -5.69 -10.22
CA THR A 53 -11.72 -6.94 -9.49
C THR A 53 -10.99 -6.69 -8.18
N ALA A 54 -9.93 -5.86 -8.18
CA ALA A 54 -9.21 -5.49 -6.96
C ALA A 54 -10.16 -4.86 -5.92
N LEU A 55 -11.08 -4.00 -6.33
CA LEU A 55 -12.07 -3.40 -5.43
C LEU A 55 -12.94 -4.46 -4.74
N THR A 56 -13.40 -5.48 -5.48
CA THR A 56 -14.19 -6.59 -4.89
C THR A 56 -13.36 -7.48 -3.97
N MET A 57 -12.08 -7.68 -4.28
CA MET A 57 -11.13 -8.39 -3.41
C MET A 57 -10.85 -7.61 -2.12
N LEU A 58 -10.66 -6.29 -2.19
CA LEU A 58 -10.56 -5.42 -1.01
C LEU A 58 -11.82 -5.47 -0.13
N GLN A 59 -13.02 -5.58 -0.76
CA GLN A 59 -14.27 -5.76 -0.02
C GLN A 59 -14.29 -7.09 0.75
N ALA A 60 -13.85 -8.17 0.11
CA ALA A 60 -13.80 -9.50 0.71
C ALA A 60 -12.85 -9.56 1.92
N MET A 61 -11.72 -8.85 1.88
CA MET A 61 -10.75 -8.78 2.97
C MET A 61 -11.22 -7.99 4.19
N THR A 62 -12.22 -7.11 4.04
CA THR A 62 -12.59 -6.13 5.07
C THR A 62 -13.00 -6.78 6.40
N ALA A 63 -13.67 -7.93 6.38
CA ALA A 63 -14.18 -8.58 7.59
C ALA A 63 -13.10 -9.29 8.41
N SER A 64 -11.94 -9.60 7.84
CA SER A 64 -10.88 -10.37 8.50
C SER A 64 -9.99 -9.54 9.43
N GLY A 65 -9.94 -8.22 9.24
CA GLY A 65 -9.02 -7.32 9.94
C GLY A 65 -7.57 -7.41 9.47
N ILE A 66 -7.29 -8.15 8.38
CA ILE A 66 -5.97 -8.18 7.72
C ILE A 66 -5.65 -6.80 7.12
N THR A 67 -4.37 -6.46 6.98
CA THR A 67 -3.95 -5.24 6.28
C THR A 67 -4.03 -5.46 4.76
N PRO A 68 -5.01 -4.85 4.05
CA PRO A 68 -5.12 -5.00 2.60
C PRO A 68 -4.07 -4.13 1.91
N MET A 69 -3.30 -4.74 1.01
CA MET A 69 -2.28 -4.07 0.21
C MET A 69 -2.51 -4.32 -1.27
N ALA A 70 -1.91 -3.51 -2.13
CA ALA A 70 -1.92 -3.71 -3.57
C ALA A 70 -0.55 -3.43 -4.18
N ARG A 71 -0.13 -4.26 -5.14
CA ARG A 71 0.98 -3.91 -6.01
C ARG A 71 0.43 -3.27 -7.28
N VAL A 72 0.84 -2.02 -7.54
CA VAL A 72 0.42 -1.26 -8.72
C VAL A 72 1.18 -1.70 -9.98
N PRO A 73 0.59 -1.52 -11.19
CA PRO A 73 1.27 -1.85 -12.44
C PRO A 73 2.51 -1.00 -12.71
N TRP A 74 2.47 0.26 -12.28
CA TRP A 74 3.52 1.25 -12.48
C TRP A 74 3.39 2.39 -11.46
N ASN A 75 4.43 3.22 -11.34
CA ASN A 75 4.38 4.45 -10.53
C ASN A 75 3.51 5.51 -11.22
N GLU A 76 2.19 5.32 -11.14
CA GLU A 76 1.18 6.19 -11.76
C GLU A 76 0.18 6.64 -10.68
N PRO A 77 0.06 7.96 -10.42
CA PRO A 77 -0.69 8.47 -9.26
C PRO A 77 -2.19 8.13 -9.30
N GLY A 78 -2.80 8.04 -10.46
CA GLY A 78 -4.24 7.79 -10.57
C GLY A 78 -4.64 6.42 -10.03
N ILE A 79 -3.91 5.35 -10.39
CA ILE A 79 -4.21 4.01 -9.87
C ILE A 79 -3.84 3.88 -8.39
N ILE A 80 -2.74 4.51 -7.96
CA ILE A 80 -2.34 4.56 -6.54
C ILE A 80 -3.46 5.17 -5.70
N MET A 81 -3.92 6.38 -6.06
CA MET A 81 -5.00 7.08 -5.35
C MET A 81 -6.29 6.25 -5.33
N LYS A 82 -6.69 5.64 -6.45
CA LYS A 82 -7.91 4.84 -6.55
C LYS A 82 -7.88 3.60 -5.67
N LEU A 83 -6.75 2.90 -5.57
CA LEU A 83 -6.60 1.73 -4.71
C LEU A 83 -6.68 2.12 -3.23
N LEU A 84 -6.05 3.22 -2.84
CA LEU A 84 -6.15 3.76 -1.48
C LEU A 84 -7.58 4.21 -1.15
N ASP A 85 -8.26 4.90 -2.07
CA ASP A 85 -9.67 5.29 -1.90
C ASP A 85 -10.60 4.05 -1.86
N GLY A 86 -10.20 2.98 -2.55
CA GLY A 86 -10.81 1.66 -2.50
C GLY A 86 -10.62 0.91 -1.19
N GLY A 87 -9.75 1.39 -0.31
CA GLY A 87 -9.54 0.83 1.03
C GLY A 87 -8.25 0.02 1.20
N ALA A 88 -7.32 0.04 0.25
CA ALA A 88 -5.98 -0.47 0.48
C ALA A 88 -5.28 0.39 1.55
N LEU A 89 -4.52 -0.25 2.43
CA LEU A 89 -3.72 0.39 3.49
C LEU A 89 -2.22 0.36 3.21
N GLY A 90 -1.83 -0.19 2.07
CA GLY A 90 -0.46 -0.18 1.60
C GLY A 90 -0.37 -0.38 0.10
N ILE A 91 0.66 0.23 -0.49
CA ILE A 91 0.98 0.11 -1.91
C ILE A 91 2.41 -0.39 -2.07
N ILE A 92 2.58 -1.36 -2.95
CA ILE A 92 3.88 -1.81 -3.45
C ILE A 92 4.06 -1.22 -4.85
N CYS A 93 5.10 -0.44 -5.05
CA CYS A 93 5.39 0.22 -6.32
C CYS A 93 6.61 -0.40 -7.00
N PRO A 94 6.47 -0.95 -8.22
CA PRO A 94 7.58 -1.50 -8.98
C PRO A 94 8.45 -0.41 -9.60
N MET A 95 9.66 -0.77 -10.02
CA MET A 95 10.56 0.03 -10.86
C MET A 95 10.90 1.42 -10.29
N VAL A 96 11.01 1.54 -8.97
CA VAL A 96 11.47 2.77 -8.32
C VAL A 96 12.99 2.80 -8.36
N ASN A 97 13.56 3.66 -9.20
CA ASN A 97 14.99 3.69 -9.49
C ASN A 97 15.71 4.88 -8.88
N THR A 98 15.03 6.01 -8.70
CA THR A 98 15.62 7.28 -8.26
C THR A 98 14.88 7.85 -7.05
N ALA A 99 15.51 8.82 -6.38
CA ALA A 99 14.86 9.55 -5.28
C ALA A 99 13.60 10.28 -5.77
N GLU A 100 13.63 10.81 -6.99
CA GLU A 100 12.48 11.47 -7.61
C GLU A 100 11.33 10.50 -7.85
N ASP A 101 11.62 9.25 -8.27
CA ASP A 101 10.59 8.21 -8.38
C ASP A 101 9.96 7.89 -7.02
N ALA A 102 10.79 7.78 -5.98
CA ALA A 102 10.33 7.52 -4.61
C ALA A 102 9.46 8.67 -4.08
N GLN A 103 9.89 9.92 -4.26
CA GLN A 103 9.12 11.11 -3.88
C GLN A 103 7.79 11.20 -4.64
N ALA A 104 7.79 10.92 -5.95
CA ALA A 104 6.57 10.89 -6.74
C ALA A 104 5.59 9.81 -6.24
N PHE A 105 6.10 8.62 -5.92
CA PHE A 105 5.32 7.52 -5.37
C PHE A 105 4.68 7.87 -4.03
N VAL A 106 5.48 8.31 -3.06
CA VAL A 106 4.98 8.66 -1.72
C VAL A 106 4.06 9.86 -1.78
N GLY A 107 4.40 10.89 -2.59
CA GLY A 107 3.55 12.05 -2.80
C GLY A 107 2.16 11.71 -3.37
N ALA A 108 2.05 10.67 -4.20
CA ALA A 108 0.76 10.17 -4.69
C ALA A 108 -0.08 9.47 -3.61
N MET A 109 0.54 8.98 -2.55
CA MET A 109 -0.13 8.31 -1.43
C MET A 109 -0.62 9.27 -0.35
N ARG A 110 0.03 10.43 -0.20
CA ARG A 110 -0.16 11.36 0.91
C ARG A 110 -0.98 12.58 0.53
N TYR A 111 -1.80 13.04 1.46
CA TYR A 111 -2.52 14.29 1.35
C TYR A 111 -1.59 15.49 1.62
N ALA A 112 -1.97 16.66 1.12
CA ALA A 112 -1.26 17.90 1.41
C ALA A 112 -1.18 18.16 2.94
N PRO A 113 -0.05 18.72 3.44
CA PRO A 113 1.08 19.28 2.71
C PRO A 113 2.18 18.26 2.32
N GLU A 114 2.14 17.02 2.79
CA GLU A 114 3.18 16.01 2.62
C GLU A 114 3.17 15.36 1.23
N GLY A 115 2.06 15.49 0.50
CA GLY A 115 1.90 14.94 -0.84
C GLY A 115 0.86 15.68 -1.66
N TYR A 116 0.46 15.07 -2.78
CA TYR A 116 -0.49 15.65 -3.73
C TYR A 116 -1.69 14.73 -4.02
N ARG A 117 -1.94 13.72 -3.17
CA ARG A 117 -3.12 12.87 -3.27
C ARG A 117 -4.39 13.70 -3.20
N SER A 118 -5.28 13.53 -4.17
CA SER A 118 -6.61 14.15 -4.14
C SER A 118 -7.47 13.53 -3.04
N SER A 119 -8.15 14.37 -2.25
CA SER A 119 -9.01 13.91 -1.15
C SER A 119 -10.40 13.54 -1.66
N GLY A 120 -10.70 12.24 -1.62
CA GLY A 120 -11.99 11.67 -1.99
C GLY A 120 -12.13 10.19 -1.56
N PRO A 121 -11.68 9.82 -0.32
CA PRO A 121 -11.54 8.43 0.10
C PRO A 121 -12.90 7.80 0.49
N THR A 122 -13.88 7.79 -0.39
CA THR A 122 -15.26 7.39 -0.10
C THR A 122 -15.34 6.02 0.57
N ARG A 123 -14.75 4.98 -0.04
CA ARG A 123 -14.82 3.64 0.54
C ARG A 123 -13.85 3.49 1.72
N ALA A 124 -12.66 4.07 1.66
CA ALA A 124 -11.70 4.00 2.76
C ALA A 124 -12.30 4.60 4.04
N MET A 125 -13.01 5.75 3.96
CA MET A 125 -13.73 6.32 5.11
C MET A 125 -14.88 5.42 5.59
N LEU A 126 -15.60 4.78 4.69
CA LEU A 126 -16.68 3.85 5.04
C LEU A 126 -16.15 2.66 5.85
N VAL A 127 -14.99 2.11 5.47
CA VAL A 127 -14.40 0.90 6.07
C VAL A 127 -13.58 1.21 7.32
N HIS A 128 -12.76 2.28 7.27
CA HIS A 128 -11.79 2.60 8.32
C HIS A 128 -12.29 3.72 9.26
N GLY A 129 -13.46 4.29 8.97
CA GLY A 129 -14.08 5.33 9.79
C GLY A 129 -13.71 6.76 9.38
N GLY A 130 -14.41 7.73 9.98
CA GLY A 130 -14.28 9.15 9.64
C GLY A 130 -12.90 9.77 9.93
N GLY A 131 -12.09 9.14 10.79
CA GLY A 131 -10.71 9.57 11.06
C GLY A 131 -9.66 9.08 10.07
N TYR A 132 -10.07 8.38 8.99
CA TYR A 132 -9.14 7.86 7.99
C TYR A 132 -8.27 8.95 7.36
N HIS A 133 -8.88 10.08 6.96
CA HIS A 133 -8.16 11.16 6.31
C HIS A 133 -7.01 11.69 7.15
N ASP A 134 -7.27 11.94 8.44
CA ASP A 134 -6.28 12.50 9.37
C ASP A 134 -5.16 11.50 9.74
N ALA A 135 -5.47 10.21 9.67
CA ALA A 135 -4.51 9.16 10.00
C ALA A 135 -3.73 8.65 8.77
N ALA A 136 -4.19 8.94 7.55
CA ALA A 136 -3.69 8.29 6.34
C ALA A 136 -2.20 8.56 6.09
N ASN A 137 -1.76 9.81 6.22
CA ASN A 137 -0.37 10.19 5.94
C ASN A 137 0.63 9.42 6.83
N GLU A 138 0.29 9.20 8.10
CA GLU A 138 1.15 8.52 9.07
C GLU A 138 1.05 7.00 9.02
N THR A 139 -0.06 6.45 8.53
CA THR A 139 -0.35 5.02 8.72
C THR A 139 -0.37 4.19 7.44
N LEU A 140 -0.45 4.82 6.26
CA LEU A 140 -0.38 4.08 5.00
C LEU A 140 1.03 3.56 4.74
N VAL A 141 1.11 2.30 4.31
CA VAL A 141 2.37 1.60 4.05
C VAL A 141 2.81 1.82 2.61
N SER A 142 4.00 2.38 2.40
CA SER A 142 4.64 2.53 1.09
C SER A 142 5.83 1.58 0.97
N LEU A 143 5.84 0.71 -0.04
CA LEU A 143 6.92 -0.23 -0.31
C LEU A 143 7.42 -0.06 -1.74
N ALA A 144 8.63 0.47 -1.91
CA ALA A 144 9.30 0.58 -3.20
C ALA A 144 10.04 -0.73 -3.53
N MET A 145 9.90 -1.21 -4.76
CA MET A 145 10.66 -2.38 -5.23
C MET A 145 12.02 -1.94 -5.78
N ILE A 146 13.09 -2.46 -5.19
CA ILE A 146 14.48 -2.29 -5.65
C ILE A 146 14.81 -3.50 -6.51
N GLU A 147 14.60 -3.40 -7.82
CA GLU A 147 14.63 -4.55 -8.73
C GLU A 147 15.44 -4.32 -10.01
N THR A 148 16.17 -3.19 -10.10
CA THR A 148 17.04 -2.87 -11.23
C THR A 148 18.46 -2.58 -10.76
N VAL A 149 19.42 -2.64 -11.68
CA VAL A 149 20.82 -2.24 -11.41
C VAL A 149 20.90 -0.75 -11.03
N GLU A 150 20.08 0.08 -11.65
CA GLU A 150 20.00 1.52 -11.34
C GLU A 150 19.46 1.73 -9.92
N ALA A 151 18.34 1.11 -9.54
CA ALA A 151 17.79 1.18 -8.18
C ALA A 151 18.79 0.69 -7.14
N LEU A 152 19.49 -0.42 -7.41
CA LEU A 152 20.51 -0.95 -6.51
C LEU A 152 21.69 0.04 -6.34
N SER A 153 22.10 0.72 -7.40
CA SER A 153 23.15 1.75 -7.34
C SER A 153 22.72 2.97 -6.53
N ASN A 154 21.42 3.27 -6.50
CA ASN A 154 20.82 4.40 -5.81
C ASN A 154 20.23 4.03 -4.43
N VAL A 155 20.41 2.81 -3.95
CA VAL A 155 19.70 2.31 -2.74
C VAL A 155 19.92 3.17 -1.50
N CYS A 156 21.13 3.76 -1.33
CA CYS A 156 21.40 4.67 -0.21
C CYS A 156 20.58 5.97 -0.31
N LEU A 157 20.40 6.51 -1.53
CA LEU A 157 19.59 7.70 -1.77
C LEU A 157 18.10 7.38 -1.57
N LEU A 158 17.65 6.23 -2.00
CA LEU A 158 16.27 5.75 -1.80
C LEU A 158 15.97 5.54 -0.32
N TYR A 159 16.94 5.02 0.45
CA TYR A 159 16.80 4.83 1.89
C TYR A 159 16.78 6.13 2.69
N THR A 160 17.53 7.15 2.26
CA THR A 160 17.64 8.46 2.93
C THR A 160 16.75 9.54 2.32
N SER A 161 15.93 9.21 1.30
CA SER A 161 14.92 10.15 0.79
C SER A 161 13.80 10.32 1.83
N ASP A 162 13.12 11.48 1.83
CA ASP A 162 11.99 11.76 2.74
C ASP A 162 10.91 10.66 2.74
N ALA A 163 10.90 9.81 1.71
CA ALA A 163 10.06 8.63 1.63
C ALA A 163 10.47 7.50 2.58
N ALA A 164 11.73 7.47 3.04
CA ALA A 164 12.26 6.47 3.95
C ALA A 164 12.32 6.96 5.42
N ASP A 165 12.34 8.27 5.65
CA ASP A 165 12.50 8.86 6.99
C ASP A 165 11.32 8.60 7.94
N ASP A 166 10.19 8.17 7.41
CA ASP A 166 9.01 7.78 8.21
C ASP A 166 9.22 6.52 9.09
N TRP A 167 10.33 5.81 8.95
CA TRP A 167 10.60 4.56 9.66
C TRP A 167 11.66 4.68 10.77
N SER A 168 12.27 5.86 10.93
CA SER A 168 13.40 6.07 11.85
C SER A 168 13.08 6.84 13.14
N SER A 169 11.81 7.15 13.41
CA SER A 169 11.37 7.85 14.63
C SER A 169 10.60 6.96 15.60
#